data_b8114fc6df16b3c44d5c63a8530cc9e6
#
_entry.id   b8114fc6df16b3c44d5c63a8530cc9e6
#
_cell.length_a   1.000
_cell.length_b   1.000
_cell.length_c   1.000
_cell.angle_alpha   90.00
_cell.angle_beta   90.00
_cell.angle_gamma   90.00
#
_symmetry.space_group_name_H-M   'P 1'
#
loop_
_entity.id
_entity.type
_entity.pdbx_description
1 polymer ?
#
loop_
_entity_poly.entity_id
_entity_poly.type
_entity_poly.pdbx_seq_one_letter_code
_entity_poly.pdbx_strand_id
1 'polypeptide(L)'
;MALKLEEKKVVVAEVNAVAAKALSVVGAENRGLTVTQMTDLRAKARKDGVYLRIVKNTLARRAVAGTAFECISAALKGPIVLAFSNDDPGAAARIVKAFAKDNDKLVTTLVSLGGQLLKADALERVASLPTRAQALSKLLGVLQAPISKFVGTLAAPNSKLVRTLAAVLEAKKSGTAPAAN
;
A
#
# COMPACT_ATOMS: atom_id res chain seq x y z
N MET A 1 27.95 -18.41 -8.96
CA MET A 1 28.31 -18.34 -10.39
C MET A 1 28.06 -16.95 -10.92
N ALA A 2 28.97 -16.40 -11.73
CA ALA A 2 28.77 -15.12 -12.39
C ALA A 2 27.81 -15.31 -13.57
N LEU A 3 26.74 -14.52 -13.64
CA LEU A 3 25.77 -14.53 -14.75
C LEU A 3 26.50 -14.26 -16.08
N LYS A 4 26.18 -15.03 -17.11
CA LYS A 4 26.63 -14.79 -18.48
C LYS A 4 26.04 -13.49 -19.04
N LEU A 5 26.61 -12.95 -20.11
CA LEU A 5 26.19 -11.66 -20.69
C LEU A 5 24.73 -11.73 -21.17
N GLU A 6 24.31 -12.84 -21.76
CA GLU A 6 22.94 -13.04 -22.23
C GLU A 6 21.94 -13.08 -21.09
N GLU A 7 22.24 -13.79 -20.00
CA GLU A 7 21.40 -13.83 -18.80
C GLU A 7 21.22 -12.45 -18.17
N LYS A 8 22.28 -11.62 -18.19
CA LYS A 8 22.19 -10.22 -17.72
C LYS A 8 21.25 -9.38 -18.61
N LYS A 9 21.29 -9.57 -19.93
CA LYS A 9 20.40 -8.88 -20.85
C LYS A 9 18.95 -9.29 -20.62
N VAL A 10 18.68 -10.59 -20.41
CA VAL A 10 17.34 -11.11 -20.10
C VAL A 10 16.82 -10.49 -18.79
N VAL A 11 17.62 -10.47 -17.73
CA VAL A 11 17.23 -9.86 -16.46
C VAL A 11 16.92 -8.37 -16.60
N VAL A 12 17.72 -7.63 -17.38
CA VAL A 12 17.48 -6.21 -17.65
C VAL A 12 16.18 -6.02 -18.41
N ALA A 13 15.92 -6.84 -19.44
CA ALA A 13 14.70 -6.76 -20.24
C ALA A 13 13.44 -7.08 -19.39
N GLU A 14 13.49 -8.14 -18.55
CA GLU A 14 12.39 -8.47 -17.64
C GLU A 14 12.08 -7.35 -16.66
N VAL A 15 13.11 -6.81 -15.99
CA VAL A 15 12.92 -5.74 -15.01
C VAL A 15 12.43 -4.46 -15.69
N ASN A 16 12.92 -4.14 -16.89
CA ASN A 16 12.44 -3.01 -17.67
C ASN A 16 10.96 -3.16 -18.06
N ALA A 17 10.56 -4.34 -18.53
CA ALA A 17 9.16 -4.61 -18.89
C ALA A 17 8.21 -4.48 -17.69
N VAL A 18 8.66 -4.87 -16.48
CA VAL A 18 7.89 -4.69 -15.25
C VAL A 18 7.89 -3.23 -14.82
N ALA A 19 9.04 -2.56 -14.85
CA ALA A 19 9.17 -1.16 -14.46
C ALA A 19 8.33 -0.22 -15.36
N ALA A 20 8.22 -0.53 -16.65
CA ALA A 20 7.39 0.24 -17.58
C ALA A 20 5.89 0.20 -17.25
N LYS A 21 5.42 -0.88 -16.61
CA LYS A 21 4.01 -1.08 -16.22
C LYS A 21 3.74 -0.70 -14.76
N ALA A 22 4.78 -0.61 -13.94
CA ALA A 22 4.65 -0.38 -12.51
C ALA A 22 4.13 1.02 -12.20
N LEU A 23 3.24 1.12 -11.22
CA LEU A 23 2.74 2.37 -10.65
C LEU A 23 3.64 2.90 -9.53
N SER A 24 4.25 2.00 -8.77
CA SER A 24 5.18 2.33 -7.69
C SER A 24 6.31 1.32 -7.57
N VAL A 25 7.43 1.79 -7.03
CA VAL A 25 8.61 0.98 -6.74
C VAL A 25 9.08 1.27 -5.32
N VAL A 26 9.28 0.22 -4.55
CA VAL A 26 9.87 0.30 -3.21
C VAL A 26 11.18 -0.46 -3.20
N GLY A 27 12.23 0.19 -2.74
CA GLY A 27 13.53 -0.43 -2.52
C GLY A 27 13.81 -0.56 -1.03
N ALA A 28 14.14 -1.76 -0.60
CA ALA A 28 14.52 -2.05 0.76
C ALA A 28 15.90 -2.71 0.80
N GLU A 29 16.71 -2.30 1.76
CA GLU A 29 18.03 -2.87 2.00
C GLU A 29 17.89 -4.17 2.79
N ASN A 30 18.52 -5.23 2.28
CA ASN A 30 18.58 -6.52 2.93
C ASN A 30 19.86 -6.63 3.79
N ARG A 31 19.71 -6.55 5.10
CA ARG A 31 20.82 -6.64 6.07
C ARG A 31 20.94 -8.04 6.68
N GLY A 32 20.84 -9.08 5.87
CA GLY A 32 21.04 -10.46 6.30
C GLY A 32 19.75 -11.15 6.74
N LEU A 33 18.70 -11.07 5.92
CA LEU A 33 17.50 -11.91 6.05
C LEU A 33 17.84 -13.38 5.81
N THR A 34 17.19 -14.25 6.55
CA THR A 34 17.29 -15.71 6.34
C THR A 34 16.56 -16.13 5.06
N VAL A 35 16.89 -17.32 4.54
CA VAL A 35 16.24 -17.86 3.33
C VAL A 35 14.74 -18.06 3.56
N THR A 36 14.36 -18.53 4.75
CA THR A 36 12.95 -18.70 5.14
C THR A 36 12.20 -17.37 5.11
N GLN A 37 12.73 -16.35 5.77
CA GLN A 37 12.13 -15.00 5.78
C GLN A 37 11.98 -14.41 4.36
N MET A 38 12.99 -14.60 3.51
CA MET A 38 12.91 -14.14 2.12
C MET A 38 11.86 -14.92 1.32
N THR A 39 11.68 -16.21 1.58
CA THR A 39 10.65 -17.03 0.94
C THR A 39 9.25 -16.57 1.37
N ASP A 40 9.06 -16.28 2.65
CA ASP A 40 7.81 -15.76 3.19
C ASP A 40 7.46 -14.37 2.60
N LEU A 41 8.49 -13.49 2.48
CA LEU A 41 8.32 -12.19 1.83
C LEU A 41 7.88 -12.35 0.37
N ARG A 42 8.51 -13.25 -0.38
CA ARG A 42 8.12 -13.56 -1.76
C ARG A 42 6.72 -14.15 -1.86
N ALA A 43 6.32 -15.01 -0.93
CA ALA A 43 4.99 -15.60 -0.89
C ALA A 43 3.92 -14.52 -0.65
N LYS A 44 4.15 -13.61 0.32
CA LYS A 44 3.28 -12.45 0.57
C LYS A 44 3.21 -11.53 -0.66
N ALA A 45 4.36 -11.20 -1.27
CA ALA A 45 4.42 -10.35 -2.45
C ALA A 45 3.62 -10.92 -3.64
N ARG A 46 3.71 -12.22 -3.89
CA ARG A 46 2.94 -12.88 -4.96
C ARG A 46 1.44 -12.84 -4.72
N LYS A 47 0.99 -12.97 -3.47
CA LYS A 47 -0.45 -12.91 -3.12
C LYS A 47 -1.05 -11.55 -3.44
N ASP A 48 -0.27 -10.47 -3.23
CA ASP A 48 -0.71 -9.09 -3.44
C ASP A 48 -0.33 -8.55 -4.84
N GLY A 49 0.11 -9.41 -5.77
CA GLY A 49 0.45 -9.01 -7.13
C GLY A 49 1.71 -8.14 -7.25
N VAL A 50 2.58 -8.16 -6.24
CA VAL A 50 3.82 -7.39 -6.21
C VAL A 50 4.98 -8.22 -6.77
N TYR A 51 5.66 -7.69 -7.78
CA TYR A 51 6.86 -8.30 -8.34
C TYR A 51 8.07 -7.94 -7.49
N LEU A 52 8.64 -8.93 -6.82
CA LEU A 52 9.78 -8.76 -5.92
C LEU A 52 11.01 -9.45 -6.49
N ARG A 53 12.09 -8.69 -6.70
CA ARG A 53 13.36 -9.24 -7.22
C ARG A 53 14.56 -8.56 -6.58
N ILE A 54 15.61 -9.35 -6.34
CA ILE A 54 16.93 -8.87 -5.95
C ILE A 54 17.76 -8.80 -7.23
N VAL A 55 18.24 -7.62 -7.56
CA VAL A 55 19.03 -7.37 -8.77
C VAL A 55 20.30 -6.63 -8.40
N LYS A 56 21.40 -6.93 -9.08
CA LYS A 56 22.63 -6.16 -8.92
C LYS A 56 22.40 -4.69 -9.33
N ASN A 57 22.81 -3.73 -8.51
CA ASN A 57 22.53 -2.31 -8.71
C ASN A 57 22.92 -1.79 -10.11
N THR A 58 24.01 -2.28 -10.68
CA THR A 58 24.43 -1.92 -12.04
C THR A 58 23.44 -2.38 -13.12
N LEU A 59 22.81 -3.55 -12.93
CA LEU A 59 21.78 -4.05 -13.85
C LEU A 59 20.44 -3.32 -13.61
N ALA A 60 20.11 -3.08 -12.34
CA ALA A 60 18.91 -2.32 -11.98
C ALA A 60 18.94 -0.90 -12.58
N ARG A 61 20.07 -0.18 -12.48
CA ARG A 61 20.23 1.14 -13.11
C ARG A 61 20.01 1.10 -14.63
N ARG A 62 20.53 0.09 -15.31
CA ARG A 62 20.31 -0.08 -16.75
C ARG A 62 18.87 -0.43 -17.09
N ALA A 63 18.21 -1.21 -16.24
CA ALA A 63 16.82 -1.62 -16.46
C ALA A 63 15.83 -0.46 -16.23
N VAL A 64 16.15 0.46 -15.32
CA VAL A 64 15.29 1.61 -15.00
C VAL A 64 15.57 2.81 -15.94
N ALA A 65 16.73 2.84 -16.61
CA ALA A 65 17.04 3.87 -17.60
C ALA A 65 15.98 3.89 -18.71
N GLY A 66 15.46 5.10 -19.02
CA GLY A 66 14.38 5.28 -20.00
C GLY A 66 12.97 4.95 -19.50
N THR A 67 12.79 4.63 -18.20
CA THR A 67 11.47 4.46 -17.59
C THR A 67 11.15 5.65 -16.67
N ALA A 68 9.88 5.76 -16.26
CA ALA A 68 9.45 6.79 -15.29
C ALA A 68 10.24 6.76 -13.96
N PHE A 69 10.90 5.64 -13.66
CA PHE A 69 11.63 5.42 -12.41
C PHE A 69 13.14 5.67 -12.50
N GLU A 70 13.62 6.40 -13.49
CA GLU A 70 15.04 6.73 -13.64
C GLU A 70 15.62 7.48 -12.42
N CYS A 71 14.77 8.24 -11.72
CA CYS A 71 15.13 8.94 -10.48
C CYS A 71 15.69 8.02 -9.37
N ILE A 72 15.37 6.71 -9.41
CA ILE A 72 15.85 5.73 -8.43
C ILE A 72 17.34 5.41 -8.64
N SER A 73 17.88 5.60 -9.83
CA SER A 73 19.25 5.21 -10.19
C SER A 73 20.32 5.75 -9.25
N ALA A 74 20.15 6.97 -8.74
CA ALA A 74 21.04 7.61 -7.79
C ALA A 74 20.95 7.02 -6.37
N ALA A 75 19.78 6.53 -5.99
CA ALA A 75 19.49 6.03 -4.64
C ALA A 75 19.82 4.52 -4.48
N LEU A 76 20.15 3.81 -5.58
CA LEU A 76 20.51 2.39 -5.53
C LEU A 76 21.93 2.20 -4.94
N LYS A 77 22.00 2.08 -3.60
CA LYS A 77 23.23 1.81 -2.83
C LYS A 77 23.01 0.61 -1.92
N GLY A 78 24.00 -0.31 -1.84
CA GLY A 78 23.92 -1.49 -0.97
C GLY A 78 23.12 -2.68 -1.56
N PRO A 79 22.84 -3.71 -0.75
CA PRO A 79 22.10 -4.91 -1.15
C PRO A 79 20.59 -4.60 -1.17
N ILE A 80 20.08 -4.14 -2.30
CA ILE A 80 18.68 -3.70 -2.43
C ILE A 80 17.80 -4.79 -3.01
N VAL A 81 16.64 -4.95 -2.39
CA VAL A 81 15.49 -5.71 -2.89
C VAL A 81 14.52 -4.71 -3.52
N LEU A 82 14.16 -4.91 -4.78
CA LEU A 82 13.19 -4.07 -5.48
C LEU A 82 11.82 -4.77 -5.48
N ALA A 83 10.80 -4.05 -5.07
CA ALA A 83 9.41 -4.45 -5.11
C ALA A 83 8.64 -3.50 -6.03
N PHE A 84 8.12 -4.04 -7.13
CA PHE A 84 7.31 -3.31 -8.12
C PHE A 84 5.85 -3.64 -7.93
N SER A 85 4.99 -2.63 -7.94
CA SER A 85 3.55 -2.79 -7.85
C SER A 85 2.89 -2.31 -9.14
N ASN A 86 2.11 -3.17 -9.79
CA ASN A 86 1.46 -2.88 -11.07
C ASN A 86 0.02 -2.39 -10.88
N ASP A 87 -0.76 -3.03 -10.02
CA ASP A 87 -2.20 -2.77 -9.89
C ASP A 87 -2.50 -1.74 -8.79
N ASP A 88 -1.77 -1.81 -7.70
CA ASP A 88 -2.02 -1.09 -6.47
C ASP A 88 -0.80 -0.29 -6.03
N PRO A 89 -0.80 1.05 -6.10
CA PRO A 89 0.39 1.85 -5.79
C PRO A 89 0.88 1.68 -4.35
N GLY A 90 0.01 1.28 -3.42
CA GLY A 90 0.34 1.06 -2.02
C GLY A 90 0.73 -0.37 -1.65
N ALA A 91 0.52 -1.37 -2.54
CA ALA A 91 0.71 -2.78 -2.19
C ALA A 91 2.14 -3.11 -1.79
N ALA A 92 3.13 -2.69 -2.59
CA ALA A 92 4.54 -2.90 -2.28
C ALA A 92 4.94 -2.26 -0.94
N ALA A 93 4.48 -1.04 -0.68
CA ALA A 93 4.76 -0.33 0.56
C ALA A 93 4.12 -1.01 1.79
N ARG A 94 2.89 -1.52 1.66
CA ARG A 94 2.21 -2.26 2.74
C ARG A 94 2.93 -3.53 3.12
N ILE A 95 3.35 -4.32 2.13
CA ILE A 95 4.09 -5.58 2.35
C ILE A 95 5.44 -5.29 3.02
N VAL A 96 6.20 -4.35 2.47
CA VAL A 96 7.53 -3.99 3.02
C VAL A 96 7.39 -3.44 4.43
N LYS A 97 6.39 -2.57 4.70
CA LYS A 97 6.12 -2.04 6.04
C LYS A 97 5.72 -3.12 7.03
N ALA A 98 4.82 -4.03 6.65
CA ALA A 98 4.39 -5.13 7.50
C ALA A 98 5.57 -6.06 7.84
N PHE A 99 6.38 -6.37 6.84
CA PHE A 99 7.52 -7.25 7.03
C PHE A 99 8.68 -6.60 7.81
N ALA A 100 8.90 -5.29 7.62
CA ALA A 100 9.89 -4.52 8.37
C ALA A 100 9.55 -4.41 9.87
N LYS A 101 8.26 -4.47 10.23
CA LYS A 101 7.85 -4.54 11.64
C LYS A 101 8.21 -5.87 12.31
N ASP A 102 8.15 -6.95 11.54
CA ASP A 102 8.47 -8.29 12.05
C ASP A 102 9.97 -8.59 11.99
N ASN A 103 10.73 -7.85 11.16
CA ASN A 103 12.14 -8.10 10.87
C ASN A 103 12.93 -6.81 10.71
N ASP A 104 13.69 -6.42 11.71
CA ASP A 104 14.56 -5.21 11.72
C ASP A 104 15.68 -5.23 10.66
N LYS A 105 15.92 -6.40 10.05
CA LYS A 105 16.95 -6.61 9.02
C LYS A 105 16.55 -6.07 7.63
N LEU A 106 15.28 -5.72 7.43
CA LEU A 106 14.78 -5.11 6.21
C LEU A 106 14.56 -3.62 6.43
N VAL A 107 15.43 -2.79 5.89
CA VAL A 107 15.35 -1.33 6.03
C VAL A 107 14.89 -0.71 4.71
N THR A 108 13.79 0.01 4.71
CA THR A 108 13.34 0.74 3.52
C THR A 108 14.27 1.92 3.25
N THR A 109 14.83 1.97 2.05
CA THR A 109 15.78 3.02 1.64
C THR A 109 15.16 4.02 0.69
N LEU A 110 14.31 3.56 -0.20
CA LEU A 110 13.72 4.40 -1.26
C LEU A 110 12.30 3.96 -1.57
N VAL A 111 11.47 4.94 -1.89
CA VAL A 111 10.12 4.75 -2.38
C VAL A 111 9.96 5.65 -3.60
N SER A 112 9.45 5.14 -4.70
CA SER A 112 9.13 5.95 -5.87
C SER A 112 7.69 5.72 -6.29
N LEU A 113 6.98 6.80 -6.53
CA LEU A 113 5.59 6.80 -6.99
C LEU A 113 5.49 7.73 -8.20
N GLY A 114 5.04 7.18 -9.35
CA GLY A 114 4.82 7.98 -10.56
C GLY A 114 6.05 8.78 -11.02
N GLY A 115 7.26 8.25 -10.83
CA GLY A 115 8.49 8.93 -11.24
C GLY A 115 9.10 9.90 -10.22
N GLN A 116 8.46 10.11 -9.09
CA GLN A 116 8.99 10.92 -8.01
C GLN A 116 9.68 10.06 -6.95
N LEU A 117 10.93 10.40 -6.64
CA LEU A 117 11.67 9.75 -5.55
C LEU A 117 11.25 10.36 -4.21
N LEU A 118 10.77 9.53 -3.32
CA LEU A 118 10.38 9.88 -1.96
C LEU A 118 11.38 9.28 -0.96
N LYS A 119 11.56 9.95 0.18
CA LYS A 119 12.37 9.43 1.29
C LYS A 119 11.68 8.25 1.97
N ALA A 120 12.44 7.47 2.75
CA ALA A 120 11.92 6.33 3.51
C ALA A 120 10.71 6.68 4.41
N ASP A 121 10.67 7.90 4.97
CA ASP A 121 9.56 8.39 5.82
C ASP A 121 8.22 8.45 5.08
N ALA A 122 8.25 8.59 3.76
CA ALA A 122 7.04 8.58 2.94
C ALA A 122 6.43 7.19 2.76
N LEU A 123 7.13 6.11 3.18
CA LEU A 123 6.61 4.74 3.10
C LEU A 123 5.23 4.62 3.77
N GLU A 124 5.04 5.27 4.92
CA GLU A 124 3.78 5.22 5.65
C GLU A 124 2.63 5.85 4.87
N ARG A 125 2.89 6.99 4.24
CA ARG A 125 1.92 7.69 3.41
C ARG A 125 1.54 6.85 2.19
N VAL A 126 2.54 6.25 1.53
CA VAL A 126 2.30 5.38 0.36
C VAL A 126 1.59 4.09 0.77
N ALA A 127 1.94 3.49 1.91
CA ALA A 127 1.23 2.31 2.43
C ALA A 127 -0.24 2.59 2.77
N SER A 128 -0.59 3.83 3.14
CA SER A 128 -1.96 4.25 3.43
C SER A 128 -2.80 4.56 2.18
N LEU A 129 -2.21 4.58 0.99
CA LEU A 129 -2.94 4.83 -0.24
C LEU A 129 -3.99 3.75 -0.49
N PRO A 130 -5.23 4.15 -0.82
CA PRO A 130 -6.28 3.22 -1.17
C PRO A 130 -6.06 2.61 -2.56
N THR A 131 -6.64 1.46 -2.80
CA THR A 131 -6.70 0.89 -4.14
C THR A 131 -7.56 1.78 -5.06
N ARG A 132 -7.43 1.62 -6.38
CA ARG A 132 -8.24 2.38 -7.35
C ARG A 132 -9.74 2.27 -7.08
N ALA A 133 -10.22 1.06 -6.79
CA ALA A 133 -11.64 0.83 -6.47
C ALA A 133 -12.06 1.53 -5.18
N GLN A 134 -11.23 1.45 -4.14
CA GLN A 134 -11.47 2.14 -2.86
C GLN A 134 -11.42 3.67 -3.01
N ALA A 135 -10.51 4.20 -3.83
CA ALA A 135 -10.41 5.63 -4.10
C ALA A 135 -11.69 6.14 -4.79
N LEU A 136 -12.17 5.42 -5.81
CA LEU A 136 -13.42 5.74 -6.50
C LEU A 136 -14.63 5.64 -5.57
N SER A 137 -14.70 4.59 -4.73
CA SER A 137 -15.78 4.44 -3.74
C SER A 137 -15.79 5.59 -2.72
N LYS A 138 -14.61 6.00 -2.24
CA LYS A 138 -14.48 7.17 -1.35
C LYS A 138 -14.92 8.45 -2.04
N LEU A 139 -14.52 8.66 -3.29
CA LEU A 139 -14.92 9.83 -4.07
C LEU A 139 -16.45 9.89 -4.22
N LEU A 140 -17.08 8.79 -4.62
CA LEU A 140 -18.53 8.70 -4.73
C LEU A 140 -19.22 8.94 -3.39
N GLY A 141 -18.69 8.35 -2.31
CA GLY A 141 -19.20 8.57 -0.96
C GLY A 141 -19.15 10.03 -0.53
N VAL A 142 -18.04 10.75 -0.82
CA VAL A 142 -17.92 12.18 -0.53
C VAL A 142 -18.90 13.02 -1.34
N LEU A 143 -19.15 12.67 -2.61
CA LEU A 143 -20.12 13.36 -3.45
C LEU A 143 -21.57 13.14 -2.97
N GLN A 144 -21.88 11.96 -2.45
CA GLN A 144 -23.21 11.63 -1.92
C GLN A 144 -23.44 12.11 -0.48
N ALA A 145 -22.36 12.34 0.29
CA ALA A 145 -22.43 12.69 1.70
C ALA A 145 -23.29 13.92 2.00
N PRO A 146 -23.22 15.05 1.23
CA PRO A 146 -24.07 16.22 1.48
C PRO A 146 -25.54 15.91 1.39
N ILE A 147 -25.95 15.16 0.35
CA ILE A 147 -27.35 14.78 0.11
C ILE A 147 -27.84 13.86 1.23
N SER A 148 -27.05 12.83 1.55
CA SER A 148 -27.38 11.89 2.62
C SER A 148 -27.48 12.55 4.00
N LYS A 149 -26.59 13.51 4.29
CA LYS A 149 -26.66 14.30 5.53
C LYS A 149 -27.93 15.17 5.55
N PHE A 150 -28.27 15.83 4.46
CA PHE A 150 -29.46 16.66 4.37
C PHE A 150 -30.73 15.83 4.59
N VAL A 151 -30.87 14.70 3.89
CA VAL A 151 -32.00 13.77 4.09
C VAL A 151 -32.03 13.23 5.51
N GLY A 152 -30.87 12.87 6.07
CA GLY A 152 -30.75 12.43 7.45
C GLY A 152 -31.17 13.46 8.48
N THR A 153 -30.85 14.76 8.28
CA THR A 153 -31.28 15.84 9.18
C THR A 153 -32.79 16.06 9.13
N LEU A 154 -33.42 15.93 7.95
CA LEU A 154 -34.87 16.02 7.81
C LEU A 154 -35.59 14.82 8.44
N ALA A 155 -35.01 13.61 8.35
CA ALA A 155 -35.57 12.41 8.95
C ALA A 155 -35.27 12.27 10.47
N ALA A 156 -34.28 13.02 10.99
CA ALA A 156 -33.83 12.92 12.38
C ALA A 156 -34.92 13.18 13.43
N PRO A 157 -35.80 14.19 13.30
CA PRO A 157 -36.86 14.44 14.28
C PRO A 157 -37.78 13.25 14.44
N ASN A 158 -38.25 12.68 13.33
CA ASN A 158 -39.17 11.52 13.35
C ASN A 158 -38.52 10.28 13.95
N SER A 159 -37.27 9.97 13.56
CA SER A 159 -36.55 8.83 14.07
C SER A 159 -36.18 8.96 15.56
N LYS A 160 -35.85 10.19 16.02
CA LYS A 160 -35.64 10.46 17.46
C LYS A 160 -36.93 10.24 18.26
N LEU A 161 -38.06 10.73 17.77
CA LEU A 161 -39.35 10.59 18.43
C LEU A 161 -39.74 9.11 18.59
N VAL A 162 -39.60 8.32 17.52
CA VAL A 162 -39.87 6.87 17.58
C VAL A 162 -38.93 6.15 18.57
N ARG A 163 -37.65 6.48 18.56
CA ARG A 163 -36.68 5.89 19.50
C ARG A 163 -36.95 6.24 20.95
N THR A 164 -37.34 7.50 21.24
CA THR A 164 -37.70 7.90 22.62
C THR A 164 -38.96 7.19 23.08
N LEU A 165 -39.97 7.06 22.24
CA LEU A 165 -41.19 6.29 22.58
C LEU A 165 -40.87 4.81 22.81
N ALA A 166 -40.04 4.19 21.97
CA ALA A 166 -39.59 2.82 22.15
C ALA A 166 -38.83 2.64 23.46
N ALA A 167 -37.89 3.56 23.79
CA ALA A 167 -37.14 3.53 25.05
C ALA A 167 -38.06 3.68 26.30
N VAL A 168 -39.08 4.55 26.23
CA VAL A 168 -40.07 4.69 27.33
C VAL A 168 -40.89 3.41 27.48
N LEU A 169 -41.29 2.76 26.39
CA LEU A 169 -42.00 1.49 26.46
C LEU A 169 -41.13 0.36 27.04
N GLU A 170 -39.86 0.29 26.67
CA GLU A 170 -38.91 -0.67 27.23
C GLU A 170 -38.64 -0.40 28.72
N ALA A 171 -38.46 0.87 29.11
CA ALA A 171 -38.30 1.26 30.52
C ALA A 171 -39.54 0.91 31.37
N LYS A 172 -40.76 1.10 30.84
CA LYS A 172 -41.99 0.65 31.48
C LYS A 172 -42.08 -0.87 31.62
N LYS A 173 -41.64 -1.62 30.62
CA LYS A 173 -41.62 -3.09 30.69
C LYS A 173 -40.57 -3.63 31.64
N SER A 174 -39.43 -2.97 31.78
CA SER A 174 -38.33 -3.35 32.70
C SER A 174 -38.49 -2.82 34.13
N GLY A 175 -39.57 -2.05 34.43
CA GLY A 175 -39.82 -1.51 35.74
C GLY A 175 -38.87 -0.41 36.22
N THR A 176 -38.02 0.09 35.35
CA THR A 176 -37.06 1.16 35.63
C THR A 176 -37.66 2.48 35.13
N ALA A 177 -38.09 3.36 36.04
CA ALA A 177 -38.57 4.68 35.68
C ALA A 177 -37.45 5.49 34.98
N PRO A 178 -37.72 6.17 33.83
CA PRO A 178 -36.73 7.03 33.20
C PRO A 178 -36.44 8.20 34.13
N ALA A 179 -35.16 8.36 34.54
CA ALA A 179 -34.73 9.56 35.25
C ALA A 179 -34.92 10.75 34.30
N ALA A 180 -35.76 11.68 34.69
CA ALA A 180 -35.93 12.98 34.04
C ALA A 180 -34.65 13.79 34.26
N ASN A 181 -33.90 14.03 33.19
CA ASN A 181 -32.87 15.06 33.09
C ASN A 181 -33.04 15.77 31.77
#